data_2d49a911d09a924aee854a6f9080c520
#
_entry.id   2d49a911d09a924aee854a6f9080c520
#
_cell.length_a   1.000
_cell.length_b   1.000
_cell.length_c   1.000
_cell.angle_alpha   90.00
_cell.angle_beta   90.00
_cell.angle_gamma   90.00
#
_symmetry.space_group_name_H-M   'P 1'
#
loop_
_entity.id
_entity.type
_entity.pdbx_description
1 polymer ?
#
loop_
_entity_poly.entity_id
_entity_poly.type
_entity_poly.pdbx_seq_one_letter_code
_entity_poly.pdbx_strand_id
1 'polypeptide(L)'
;MQDKDFSTTQTFKRLWPMISPFKSGLLVAAFALIFNALADSGLIYMLKPLLDDGFGKADHSFLKMMAFVVVGMIILRGVTNFISTYCLAWVSGKVVMIMRRRLFKHLMFMPVSFFDRNSTGKLLSRITYDSEMIANSSSSSLVTIVREGAYLISLLVVMFYTSWELTLVLFVIGPIIAVLIRMVSKIFRKLSKNMQDSMGELTSATEQMLKGHKVVLSFGGQLVEEERFDKVSNDMRRKGMKMVTADAISDPVVQVIASLALAAVLYLATTPLIADDNLTAGSFTVVFSSMLAMMRPLKSLTNVNSQFQRGMAACQTLFAILDLETEKDNGTYKAEPAKGDLEFKNVSFAYEGKEEKALNNISFYVPAGKTVALVGRSGSGKSTIANLVTRFYDIDEGEILLDGVRIQDYRLSNLRENCSVVSQQVHLFNDTIANNIAYAAEDKYTREQIIEAAKAAYALEFIEKLPQGFDTVIGENGATLSGGQRQRLAIARALLRNSPVLILDEATSALDTESERAIQSALEELKKDRTVLVIAHRLSTIENADEILVIEHGEIKERGTHQDLLVLDGSYKQLHSMQFSG
;
A
#
# COMPACT_ATOMS: atom_id res chain seq x y z
N MET A 1 -9.35 -0.81 -14.08
CA MET A 1 -7.94 -0.40 -14.26
C MET A 1 -7.40 -1.14 -15.47
N GLN A 2 -7.24 -0.48 -16.59
CA GLN A 2 -6.45 -1.06 -17.70
C GLN A 2 -5.01 -1.09 -17.22
N ASP A 3 -4.45 -2.30 -17.05
CA ASP A 3 -3.02 -2.49 -16.84
C ASP A 3 -2.29 -1.90 -18.06
N LYS A 4 -1.78 -0.69 -17.93
CA LYS A 4 -0.76 -0.22 -18.86
C LYS A 4 0.48 -1.07 -18.62
N ASP A 5 0.64 -2.11 -19.43
CA ASP A 5 1.83 -2.96 -19.43
C ASP A 5 3.06 -2.12 -19.80
N PHE A 6 3.65 -1.49 -18.80
CA PHE A 6 4.95 -0.85 -18.99
C PHE A 6 6.00 -1.93 -19.18
N SER A 7 6.81 -1.81 -20.23
CA SER A 7 7.95 -2.70 -20.39
C SER A 7 8.88 -2.58 -19.16
N THR A 8 9.50 -3.67 -18.75
CA THR A 8 10.45 -3.70 -17.62
C THR A 8 11.52 -2.60 -17.73
N THR A 9 11.95 -2.28 -18.95
CA THR A 9 12.92 -1.21 -19.24
C THR A 9 12.37 0.18 -18.94
N GLN A 10 11.11 0.44 -19.25
CA GLN A 10 10.46 1.73 -18.96
C GLN A 10 10.26 1.91 -17.46
N THR A 11 9.85 0.85 -16.76
CA THR A 11 9.72 0.85 -15.30
C THR A 11 11.07 1.15 -14.62
N PHE A 12 12.15 0.53 -15.09
CA PHE A 12 13.48 0.79 -14.56
C PHE A 12 13.94 2.23 -14.82
N LYS A 13 13.68 2.79 -16.01
CA LYS A 13 13.98 4.20 -16.33
C LYS A 13 13.27 5.18 -15.38
N ARG A 14 12.04 4.85 -14.96
CA ARG A 14 11.28 5.67 -13.99
C ARG A 14 11.77 5.52 -12.55
N LEU A 15 12.31 4.35 -12.21
CA LEU A 15 12.90 4.09 -10.89
C LEU A 15 14.28 4.75 -10.74
N TRP A 16 15.04 4.86 -11.83
CA TRP A 16 16.40 5.38 -11.83
C TRP A 16 16.58 6.76 -11.17
N PRO A 17 15.72 7.77 -11.42
CA PRO A 17 15.82 9.07 -10.75
C PRO A 17 15.71 9.02 -9.22
N MET A 18 15.08 7.96 -8.66
CA MET A 18 15.00 7.77 -7.22
C MET A 18 16.25 7.10 -6.65
N ILE A 19 16.97 6.35 -7.49
CA ILE A 19 18.21 5.63 -7.14
C ILE A 19 19.43 6.53 -7.34
N SER A 20 19.43 7.35 -8.40
CA SER A 20 20.59 8.14 -8.83
C SER A 20 21.19 9.08 -7.76
N PRO A 21 20.43 9.67 -6.82
CA PRO A 21 21.04 10.47 -5.74
C PRO A 21 21.97 9.65 -4.82
N PHE A 22 21.80 8.33 -4.80
CA PHE A 22 22.56 7.41 -3.94
C PHE A 22 23.60 6.59 -4.71
N LYS A 23 24.00 7.04 -5.91
CA LYS A 23 24.98 6.35 -6.77
C LYS A 23 26.33 6.10 -6.09
N SER A 24 26.78 6.97 -5.19
CA SER A 24 27.99 6.76 -4.41
C SER A 24 27.92 5.50 -3.53
N GLY A 25 26.81 5.29 -2.83
CA GLY A 25 26.57 4.08 -2.04
C GLY A 25 26.53 2.82 -2.90
N LEU A 26 25.91 2.90 -4.10
CA LEU A 26 25.91 1.78 -5.06
C LEU A 26 27.30 1.47 -5.60
N LEU A 27 28.12 2.47 -5.92
CA LEU A 27 29.49 2.28 -6.38
C LEU A 27 30.34 1.62 -5.29
N VAL A 28 30.29 2.12 -4.06
CA VAL A 28 31.01 1.52 -2.93
C VAL A 28 30.57 0.06 -2.72
N ALA A 29 29.27 -0.20 -2.79
CA ALA A 29 28.75 -1.57 -2.68
C ALA A 29 29.24 -2.48 -3.83
N ALA A 30 29.23 -1.98 -5.07
CA ALA A 30 29.71 -2.72 -6.24
C ALA A 30 31.20 -3.06 -6.13
N PHE A 31 32.03 -2.10 -5.75
CA PHE A 31 33.46 -2.36 -5.49
C PHE A 31 33.64 -3.38 -4.36
N ALA A 32 32.93 -3.23 -3.24
CA ALA A 32 33.02 -4.18 -2.13
C ALA A 32 32.57 -5.59 -2.53
N LEU A 33 31.54 -5.73 -3.38
CA LEU A 33 31.08 -7.03 -3.90
C LEU A 33 32.12 -7.68 -4.82
N ILE A 34 32.78 -6.88 -5.68
CA ILE A 34 33.86 -7.38 -6.56
C ILE A 34 35.06 -7.84 -5.71
N PHE A 35 35.49 -7.05 -4.72
CA PHE A 35 36.56 -7.44 -3.82
C PHE A 35 36.20 -8.69 -2.99
N ASN A 36 34.94 -8.81 -2.57
CA ASN A 36 34.46 -10.02 -1.90
C ASN A 36 34.56 -11.25 -2.80
N ALA A 37 34.15 -11.12 -4.06
CA ALA A 37 34.26 -12.20 -5.05
C ALA A 37 35.72 -12.59 -5.35
N LEU A 38 36.61 -11.60 -5.46
CA LEU A 38 38.06 -11.83 -5.63
C LEU A 38 38.67 -12.50 -4.41
N ALA A 39 38.25 -12.13 -3.20
CA ALA A 39 38.72 -12.79 -1.97
C ALA A 39 38.28 -14.26 -1.91
N ASP A 40 37.00 -14.55 -2.28
CA ASP A 40 36.47 -15.92 -2.34
C ASP A 40 37.22 -16.78 -3.36
N SER A 41 37.49 -16.28 -4.57
CA SER A 41 38.26 -17.00 -5.59
C SER A 41 39.76 -17.10 -5.26
N GLY A 42 40.31 -16.07 -4.61
CA GLY A 42 41.68 -16.05 -4.13
C GLY A 42 41.95 -17.13 -3.08
N LEU A 43 40.99 -17.36 -2.17
CA LEU A 43 41.09 -18.46 -1.19
C LEU A 43 41.17 -19.83 -1.88
N ILE A 44 40.43 -20.03 -2.98
CA ILE A 44 40.52 -21.27 -3.77
C ILE A 44 41.89 -21.37 -4.48
N TYR A 45 42.36 -20.27 -5.09
CA TYR A 45 43.65 -20.24 -5.75
C TYR A 45 44.82 -20.56 -4.79
N MET A 46 44.74 -20.16 -3.53
CA MET A 46 45.76 -20.43 -2.51
C MET A 46 45.95 -21.92 -2.22
N LEU A 47 44.98 -22.78 -2.59
CA LEU A 47 45.14 -24.22 -2.45
C LEU A 47 46.34 -24.74 -3.26
N LYS A 48 46.68 -24.12 -4.43
CA LYS A 48 47.80 -24.53 -5.26
C LYS A 48 49.13 -24.34 -4.55
N PRO A 49 49.56 -23.12 -4.17
CA PRO A 49 50.84 -22.94 -3.48
C PRO A 49 50.88 -23.65 -2.11
N LEU A 50 49.73 -23.80 -1.45
CA LEU A 50 49.66 -24.52 -0.17
C LEU A 50 50.00 -26.02 -0.34
N LEU A 51 49.46 -26.66 -1.38
CA LEU A 51 49.68 -28.07 -1.64
C LEU A 51 51.05 -28.33 -2.29
N ASP A 52 51.42 -27.52 -3.29
CA ASP A 52 52.62 -27.77 -4.08
C ASP A 52 53.92 -27.34 -3.34
N ASP A 53 53.94 -26.14 -2.77
CA ASP A 53 55.11 -25.57 -2.11
C ASP A 53 55.13 -25.86 -0.60
N GLY A 54 53.96 -25.71 0.07
CA GLY A 54 53.85 -25.90 1.51
C GLY A 54 53.99 -27.35 1.93
N PHE A 55 53.06 -28.20 1.54
CA PHE A 55 53.05 -29.60 1.91
C PHE A 55 53.95 -30.43 1.02
N GLY A 56 54.01 -30.20 -0.30
CA GLY A 56 54.79 -30.95 -1.26
C GLY A 56 56.30 -30.82 -1.03
N LYS A 57 56.77 -29.60 -0.68
CA LYS A 57 58.19 -29.34 -0.36
C LYS A 57 58.49 -29.32 1.15
N ALA A 58 57.50 -29.58 2.01
CA ALA A 58 57.59 -29.55 3.47
C ALA A 58 58.15 -28.22 4.05
N ASP A 59 57.85 -27.08 3.41
CA ASP A 59 58.34 -25.77 3.85
C ASP A 59 57.44 -25.22 4.99
N HIS A 60 57.89 -25.43 6.22
CA HIS A 60 57.17 -24.98 7.42
C HIS A 60 57.11 -23.45 7.58
N SER A 61 58.09 -22.71 7.03
CA SER A 61 58.08 -21.23 7.08
C SER A 61 57.04 -20.65 6.14
N PHE A 62 56.91 -21.20 4.95
CA PHE A 62 55.88 -20.88 3.99
C PHE A 62 54.48 -21.20 4.53
N LEU A 63 54.27 -22.35 5.15
CA LEU A 63 53.00 -22.73 5.77
C LEU A 63 52.56 -21.75 6.87
N LYS A 64 53.50 -21.28 7.72
CA LYS A 64 53.21 -20.25 8.73
C LYS A 64 52.77 -18.91 8.09
N MET A 65 53.49 -18.47 7.06
CA MET A 65 53.09 -17.25 6.32
C MET A 65 51.71 -17.39 5.69
N MET A 66 51.41 -18.52 5.04
CA MET A 66 50.13 -18.79 4.41
C MET A 66 48.98 -18.80 5.41
N ALA A 67 49.19 -19.26 6.65
CA ALA A 67 48.19 -19.21 7.70
C ALA A 67 47.73 -17.74 8.00
N PHE A 68 48.68 -16.80 8.08
CA PHE A 68 48.35 -15.38 8.26
C PHE A 68 47.65 -14.78 7.03
N VAL A 69 48.07 -15.16 5.81
CA VAL A 69 47.46 -14.69 4.57
C VAL A 69 46.01 -15.17 4.47
N VAL A 70 45.72 -16.43 4.79
CA VAL A 70 44.35 -16.97 4.83
C VAL A 70 43.49 -16.21 5.83
N VAL A 71 43.99 -15.95 7.04
CA VAL A 71 43.25 -15.14 8.04
C VAL A 71 43.00 -13.73 7.52
N GLY A 72 44.03 -13.09 6.91
CA GLY A 72 43.90 -11.77 6.29
C GLY A 72 42.81 -11.72 5.18
N MET A 73 42.78 -12.75 4.33
CA MET A 73 41.75 -12.88 3.28
C MET A 73 40.34 -13.08 3.84
N ILE A 74 40.21 -13.86 4.91
CA ILE A 74 38.91 -14.05 5.58
C ILE A 74 38.43 -12.74 6.23
N ILE A 75 39.34 -11.99 6.86
CA ILE A 75 39.01 -10.65 7.41
C ILE A 75 38.59 -9.69 6.29
N LEU A 76 39.37 -9.64 5.20
CA LEU A 76 39.02 -8.79 4.03
C LEU A 76 37.64 -9.15 3.47
N ARG A 77 37.36 -10.45 3.32
CA ARG A 77 36.05 -10.97 2.92
C ARG A 77 34.96 -10.52 3.88
N GLY A 78 35.16 -10.61 5.19
CA GLY A 78 34.20 -10.16 6.21
C GLY A 78 33.91 -8.67 6.12
N VAL A 79 34.94 -7.84 6.01
CA VAL A 79 34.84 -6.38 5.89
C VAL A 79 34.11 -5.99 4.59
N THR A 80 34.49 -6.55 3.46
CA THR A 80 33.87 -6.24 2.17
C THR A 80 32.41 -6.70 2.11
N ASN A 81 32.10 -7.85 2.70
CA ASN A 81 30.71 -8.33 2.82
C ASN A 81 29.87 -7.39 3.70
N PHE A 82 30.40 -6.92 4.82
CA PHE A 82 29.73 -5.96 5.68
C PHE A 82 29.45 -4.65 4.94
N ILE A 83 30.49 -4.06 4.31
CA ILE A 83 30.36 -2.80 3.57
C ILE A 83 29.30 -2.91 2.48
N SER A 84 29.35 -3.97 1.66
CA SER A 84 28.41 -4.16 0.57
C SER A 84 26.97 -4.32 1.05
N THR A 85 26.76 -5.16 2.07
CA THR A 85 25.43 -5.41 2.64
C THR A 85 24.85 -4.15 3.27
N TYR A 86 25.67 -3.42 4.05
CA TYR A 86 25.25 -2.18 4.69
C TYR A 86 24.90 -1.09 3.67
N CYS A 87 25.78 -0.83 2.69
CA CYS A 87 25.53 0.19 1.67
C CYS A 87 24.28 -0.10 0.84
N LEU A 88 24.06 -1.35 0.46
CA LEU A 88 22.89 -1.75 -0.31
C LEU A 88 21.60 -1.65 0.51
N ALA A 89 21.62 -2.08 1.78
CA ALA A 89 20.48 -1.90 2.68
C ALA A 89 20.15 -0.43 2.91
N TRP A 90 21.18 0.41 3.05
CA TRP A 90 21.00 1.86 3.19
C TRP A 90 20.37 2.50 1.94
N VAL A 91 20.90 2.20 0.74
CA VAL A 91 20.33 2.70 -0.54
C VAL A 91 18.89 2.23 -0.72
N SER A 92 18.65 0.94 -0.52
CA SER A 92 17.34 0.32 -0.62
C SER A 92 16.32 0.98 0.33
N GLY A 93 16.67 1.14 1.60
CA GLY A 93 15.83 1.83 2.59
C GLY A 93 15.50 3.28 2.20
N LYS A 94 16.45 4.02 1.62
CA LYS A 94 16.21 5.38 1.11
C LYS A 94 15.24 5.40 -0.07
N VAL A 95 15.37 4.48 -1.01
CA VAL A 95 14.47 4.35 -2.17
C VAL A 95 13.04 4.03 -1.70
N VAL A 96 12.88 3.07 -0.76
CA VAL A 96 11.56 2.75 -0.17
C VAL A 96 10.95 3.97 0.51
N MET A 97 11.73 4.66 1.33
CA MET A 97 11.25 5.86 2.03
C MET A 97 10.75 6.92 1.05
N ILE A 98 11.49 7.18 -0.05
CA ILE A 98 11.10 8.14 -1.08
C ILE A 98 9.81 7.68 -1.79
N MET A 99 9.71 6.38 -2.13
CA MET A 99 8.55 5.81 -2.79
C MET A 99 7.31 5.93 -1.89
N ARG A 100 7.42 5.50 -0.61
CA ARG A 100 6.32 5.61 0.36
C ARG A 100 5.87 7.06 0.55
N ARG A 101 6.81 7.99 0.67
CA ARG A 101 6.50 9.42 0.81
C ARG A 101 5.76 9.97 -0.41
N ARG A 102 6.22 9.63 -1.63
CA ARG A 102 5.56 10.06 -2.87
C ARG A 102 4.16 9.46 -3.00
N LEU A 103 4.03 8.17 -2.72
CA LEU A 103 2.75 7.49 -2.79
C LEU A 103 1.76 8.04 -1.76
N PHE A 104 2.20 8.22 -0.51
CA PHE A 104 1.36 8.80 0.53
C PHE A 104 0.92 10.21 0.18
N LYS A 105 1.86 11.07 -0.24
CA LYS A 105 1.53 12.42 -0.70
C LYS A 105 0.54 12.41 -1.85
N HIS A 106 0.71 11.53 -2.83
CA HIS A 106 -0.19 11.42 -3.98
C HIS A 106 -1.60 10.97 -3.55
N LEU A 107 -1.69 9.95 -2.69
CA LEU A 107 -2.95 9.46 -2.16
C LEU A 107 -3.74 10.53 -1.39
N MET A 108 -3.06 11.43 -0.66
CA MET A 108 -3.72 12.52 0.06
C MET A 108 -4.44 13.53 -0.86
N PHE A 109 -4.10 13.56 -2.14
CA PHE A 109 -4.73 14.43 -3.14
C PHE A 109 -5.56 13.67 -4.17
N MET A 110 -5.83 12.38 -3.93
CA MET A 110 -6.71 11.60 -4.80
C MET A 110 -8.17 11.95 -4.58
N PRO A 111 -9.01 11.93 -5.62
CA PRO A 111 -10.45 12.16 -5.49
C PRO A 111 -11.13 11.07 -4.65
N VAL A 112 -12.25 11.40 -4.01
CA VAL A 112 -13.00 10.46 -3.17
C VAL A 112 -13.44 9.22 -3.96
N SER A 113 -13.79 9.37 -5.23
CA SER A 113 -14.16 8.28 -6.14
C SER A 113 -13.08 7.18 -6.26
N PHE A 114 -11.81 7.52 -6.06
CA PHE A 114 -10.72 6.54 -6.02
C PHE A 114 -10.82 5.63 -4.78
N PHE A 115 -11.14 6.20 -3.61
CA PHE A 115 -11.26 5.45 -2.36
C PHE A 115 -12.53 4.58 -2.34
N ASP A 116 -13.60 5.00 -2.98
CA ASP A 116 -14.82 4.19 -3.10
C ASP A 116 -14.61 2.89 -3.89
N ARG A 117 -13.66 2.91 -4.85
CA ARG A 117 -13.35 1.75 -5.69
C ARG A 117 -12.24 0.87 -5.14
N ASN A 118 -11.46 1.36 -4.20
CA ASN A 118 -10.29 0.67 -3.68
C ASN A 118 -10.44 0.43 -2.17
N SER A 119 -10.43 -0.82 -1.75
CA SER A 119 -10.48 -1.14 -0.33
C SER A 119 -9.24 -0.62 0.40
N THR A 120 -9.43 -0.13 1.62
CA THR A 120 -8.35 0.36 2.49
C THR A 120 -7.23 -0.68 2.67
N GLY A 121 -7.59 -1.97 2.82
CA GLY A 121 -6.61 -3.04 2.94
C GLY A 121 -5.72 -3.20 1.71
N LYS A 122 -6.29 -3.02 0.49
CA LYS A 122 -5.53 -3.04 -0.76
C LYS A 122 -4.55 -1.87 -0.84
N LEU A 123 -4.96 -0.67 -0.48
CA LEU A 123 -4.10 0.51 -0.49
C LEU A 123 -3.00 0.40 0.58
N LEU A 124 -3.33 -0.09 1.76
CA LEU A 124 -2.36 -0.34 2.82
C LEU A 124 -1.29 -1.35 2.37
N SER A 125 -1.70 -2.46 1.74
CA SER A 125 -0.78 -3.46 1.16
C SER A 125 0.15 -2.83 0.11
N ARG A 126 -0.34 -1.90 -0.73
CA ARG A 126 0.48 -1.16 -1.70
C ARG A 126 1.56 -0.32 -1.03
N ILE A 127 1.21 0.42 0.02
CA ILE A 127 2.16 1.29 0.73
C ILE A 127 3.18 0.47 1.51
N THR A 128 2.77 -0.62 2.14
CA THR A 128 3.64 -1.41 3.02
C THR A 128 4.38 -2.49 2.26
N TYR A 129 3.66 -3.45 1.71
CA TYR A 129 4.22 -4.67 1.11
C TYR A 129 4.85 -4.44 -0.26
N ASP A 130 4.13 -3.79 -1.21
CA ASP A 130 4.66 -3.61 -2.56
C ASP A 130 5.89 -2.69 -2.56
N SER A 131 5.91 -1.64 -1.73
CA SER A 131 7.08 -0.78 -1.60
C SER A 131 8.29 -1.52 -1.00
N GLU A 132 8.08 -2.42 -0.03
CA GLU A 132 9.14 -3.26 0.54
C GLU A 132 9.65 -4.30 -0.47
N MET A 133 8.74 -4.87 -1.27
CA MET A 133 9.10 -5.82 -2.33
C MET A 133 10.01 -5.18 -3.38
N ILE A 134 9.81 -3.91 -3.73
CA ILE A 134 10.71 -3.17 -4.63
C ILE A 134 12.13 -3.14 -4.06
N ALA A 135 12.26 -2.78 -2.79
CA ALA A 135 13.55 -2.71 -2.13
C ALA A 135 14.27 -4.06 -2.12
N ASN A 136 13.58 -5.07 -1.60
CA ASN A 136 14.16 -6.39 -1.43
C ASN A 136 14.51 -7.02 -2.79
N SER A 137 13.62 -6.91 -3.77
CA SER A 137 13.85 -7.49 -5.10
C SER A 137 14.94 -6.74 -5.89
N SER A 138 14.96 -5.41 -5.84
CA SER A 138 15.96 -4.62 -6.57
C SER A 138 17.35 -4.76 -5.93
N SER A 139 17.44 -4.66 -4.60
CA SER A 139 18.71 -4.77 -3.87
C SER A 139 19.28 -6.17 -3.95
N SER A 140 18.50 -7.21 -3.64
CA SER A 140 18.96 -8.60 -3.70
C SER A 140 19.33 -9.03 -5.11
N SER A 141 18.58 -8.58 -6.13
CA SER A 141 18.92 -8.89 -7.53
C SER A 141 20.22 -8.25 -7.97
N LEU A 142 20.46 -6.99 -7.62
CA LEU A 142 21.74 -6.32 -7.91
C LEU A 142 22.92 -6.97 -7.21
N VAL A 143 22.75 -7.30 -5.92
CA VAL A 143 23.78 -8.05 -5.16
C VAL A 143 24.11 -9.36 -5.87
N THR A 144 23.09 -10.13 -6.20
CA THR A 144 23.27 -11.44 -6.82
C THR A 144 23.95 -11.31 -8.19
N ILE A 145 23.52 -10.38 -9.04
CA ILE A 145 24.12 -10.20 -10.36
C ILE A 145 25.59 -9.77 -10.25
N VAL A 146 25.88 -8.77 -9.42
CA VAL A 146 27.25 -8.23 -9.32
C VAL A 146 28.15 -9.20 -8.59
N ARG A 147 27.76 -9.72 -7.43
CA ARG A 147 28.58 -10.62 -6.62
C ARG A 147 28.79 -11.96 -7.29
N GLU A 148 27.71 -12.65 -7.64
CA GLU A 148 27.80 -14.00 -8.20
C GLU A 148 28.36 -13.95 -9.63
N GLY A 149 28.07 -12.86 -10.39
CA GLY A 149 28.69 -12.62 -11.69
C GLY A 149 30.20 -12.39 -11.59
N ALA A 150 30.63 -11.50 -10.70
CA ALA A 150 32.07 -11.26 -10.46
C ALA A 150 32.77 -12.52 -9.94
N TYR A 151 32.13 -13.28 -9.05
CA TYR A 151 32.68 -14.53 -8.52
C TYR A 151 32.83 -15.60 -9.62
N LEU A 152 31.81 -15.75 -10.48
CA LEU A 152 31.88 -16.67 -11.62
C LEU A 152 33.03 -16.30 -12.59
N ILE A 153 33.14 -15.01 -12.93
CA ILE A 153 34.24 -14.53 -13.79
C ILE A 153 35.59 -14.76 -13.13
N SER A 154 35.76 -14.45 -11.84
CA SER A 154 37.02 -14.64 -11.12
C SER A 154 37.40 -16.11 -11.02
N LEU A 155 36.44 -17.02 -10.81
CA LEU A 155 36.70 -18.47 -10.83
C LEU A 155 37.15 -18.94 -12.22
N LEU A 156 36.53 -18.47 -13.30
CA LEU A 156 36.98 -18.77 -14.65
C LEU A 156 38.40 -18.28 -14.91
N VAL A 157 38.73 -17.05 -14.49
CA VAL A 157 40.09 -16.52 -14.62
C VAL A 157 41.09 -17.39 -13.86
N VAL A 158 40.81 -17.77 -12.61
CA VAL A 158 41.65 -18.66 -11.80
C VAL A 158 41.83 -20.01 -12.49
N MET A 159 40.76 -20.59 -13.02
CA MET A 159 40.84 -21.88 -13.73
C MET A 159 41.69 -21.80 -14.99
N PHE A 160 41.48 -20.79 -15.85
CA PHE A 160 42.28 -20.61 -17.07
C PHE A 160 43.74 -20.33 -16.77
N TYR A 161 44.02 -19.56 -15.72
CA TYR A 161 45.39 -19.28 -15.28
C TYR A 161 46.09 -20.53 -14.70
N THR A 162 45.30 -21.41 -14.07
CA THR A 162 45.86 -22.63 -13.42
C THR A 162 46.09 -23.74 -14.43
N SER A 163 45.10 -24.06 -15.28
CA SER A 163 45.23 -25.02 -16.41
C SER A 163 44.11 -24.72 -17.42
N TRP A 164 44.49 -24.27 -18.60
CA TRP A 164 43.53 -23.97 -19.68
C TRP A 164 42.93 -25.24 -20.30
N GLU A 165 43.74 -26.34 -20.35
CA GLU A 165 43.31 -27.63 -20.89
C GLU A 165 42.15 -28.22 -20.10
N LEU A 166 42.30 -28.28 -18.78
CA LEU A 166 41.26 -28.79 -17.89
C LEU A 166 40.03 -27.88 -17.90
N THR A 167 40.22 -26.58 -18.10
CA THR A 167 39.10 -25.60 -18.16
C THR A 167 38.27 -25.76 -19.42
N LEU A 168 38.87 -26.13 -20.57
CA LEU A 168 38.14 -26.41 -21.81
C LEU A 168 37.12 -27.54 -21.66
N VAL A 169 37.39 -28.54 -20.83
CA VAL A 169 36.42 -29.62 -20.56
C VAL A 169 35.12 -29.07 -19.97
N LEU A 170 35.23 -28.04 -19.14
CA LEU A 170 34.04 -27.37 -18.57
C LEU A 170 33.17 -26.72 -19.64
N PHE A 171 33.75 -26.17 -20.73
CA PHE A 171 32.98 -25.56 -21.81
C PHE A 171 32.22 -26.60 -22.65
N VAL A 172 32.62 -27.84 -22.65
CA VAL A 172 31.88 -28.94 -23.28
C VAL A 172 30.70 -29.37 -22.39
N ILE A 173 30.89 -29.43 -21.09
CA ILE A 173 29.89 -29.92 -20.13
C ILE A 173 28.95 -28.80 -19.68
N GLY A 174 29.44 -27.55 -19.63
CA GLY A 174 28.69 -26.38 -19.22
C GLY A 174 27.33 -26.18 -19.91
N PRO A 175 27.24 -26.30 -21.24
CA PRO A 175 25.98 -26.23 -21.96
C PRO A 175 24.95 -27.28 -21.52
N ILE A 176 25.40 -28.51 -21.22
CA ILE A 176 24.53 -29.60 -20.74
C ILE A 176 23.92 -29.21 -19.39
N ILE A 177 24.74 -28.73 -18.46
CA ILE A 177 24.29 -28.23 -17.15
C ILE A 177 23.33 -27.05 -17.33
N ALA A 178 23.63 -26.10 -18.22
CA ALA A 178 22.78 -24.94 -18.48
C ALA A 178 21.39 -25.31 -19.01
N VAL A 179 21.30 -26.29 -19.92
CA VAL A 179 20.01 -26.81 -20.43
C VAL A 179 19.20 -27.43 -19.30
N LEU A 180 19.84 -28.22 -18.46
CA LEU A 180 19.20 -28.90 -17.33
C LEU A 180 18.67 -27.91 -16.28
N ILE A 181 19.48 -26.92 -15.91
CA ILE A 181 19.05 -25.82 -15.02
C ILE A 181 17.85 -25.07 -15.61
N ARG A 182 17.86 -24.84 -16.93
CA ARG A 182 16.74 -24.18 -17.62
C ARG A 182 15.45 -25.01 -17.57
N MET A 183 15.53 -26.33 -17.75
CA MET A 183 14.39 -27.24 -17.64
C MET A 183 13.81 -27.25 -16.22
N VAL A 184 14.66 -27.43 -15.20
CA VAL A 184 14.27 -27.41 -13.80
C VAL A 184 13.63 -26.06 -13.42
N SER A 185 14.22 -24.94 -13.82
CA SER A 185 13.70 -23.61 -13.57
C SER A 185 12.32 -23.37 -14.20
N LYS A 186 12.03 -23.99 -15.35
CA LYS A 186 10.69 -23.93 -15.99
C LYS A 186 9.63 -24.67 -15.17
N ILE A 187 9.97 -25.86 -14.69
CA ILE A 187 9.08 -26.67 -13.83
C ILE A 187 8.83 -25.93 -12.52
N PHE A 188 9.89 -25.41 -11.90
CA PHE A 188 9.80 -24.69 -10.63
C PHE A 188 8.91 -23.43 -10.73
N ARG A 189 9.03 -22.65 -11.82
CA ARG A 189 8.16 -21.49 -12.07
C ARG A 189 6.69 -21.87 -12.14
N LYS A 190 6.34 -22.97 -12.81
CA LYS A 190 4.96 -23.46 -12.91
C LYS A 190 4.42 -23.88 -11.54
N LEU A 191 5.22 -24.62 -10.75
CA LEU A 191 4.82 -25.07 -9.43
C LEU A 191 4.68 -23.89 -8.44
N SER A 192 5.59 -22.91 -8.50
CA SER A 192 5.55 -21.71 -7.68
C SER A 192 4.29 -20.87 -7.97
N LYS A 193 3.90 -20.73 -9.24
CA LYS A 193 2.65 -20.05 -9.60
C LYS A 193 1.43 -20.76 -8.99
N ASN A 194 1.33 -22.08 -9.16
CA ASN A 194 0.22 -22.85 -8.59
C ASN A 194 0.14 -22.74 -7.06
N MET A 195 1.28 -22.62 -6.39
CA MET A 195 1.34 -22.43 -4.93
C MET A 195 0.86 -21.04 -4.52
N GLN A 196 1.22 -19.99 -5.31
CA GLN A 196 0.72 -18.62 -5.06
C GLN A 196 -0.80 -18.52 -5.22
N ASP A 197 -1.37 -19.20 -6.23
CA ASP A 197 -2.81 -19.24 -6.44
C ASP A 197 -3.51 -19.89 -5.23
N SER A 198 -2.98 -21.01 -4.70
CA SER A 198 -3.52 -21.66 -3.50
C SER A 198 -3.33 -20.85 -2.23
N MET A 199 -2.27 -20.06 -2.11
CA MET A 199 -2.11 -19.12 -1.00
C MET A 199 -3.17 -18.02 -1.04
N GLY A 200 -3.54 -17.56 -2.24
CA GLY A 200 -4.65 -16.63 -2.45
C GLY A 200 -6.00 -17.22 -1.99
N GLU A 201 -6.28 -18.48 -2.35
CA GLU A 201 -7.48 -19.20 -1.93
C GLU A 201 -7.55 -19.36 -0.41
N LEU A 202 -6.44 -19.76 0.23
CA LEU A 202 -6.33 -19.91 1.69
C LEU A 202 -6.58 -18.56 2.40
N THR A 203 -5.95 -17.49 1.92
CA THR A 203 -6.12 -16.14 2.46
C THR A 203 -7.57 -15.67 2.35
N SER A 204 -8.22 -15.91 1.20
CA SER A 204 -9.61 -15.55 0.98
C SER A 204 -10.56 -16.34 1.90
N ALA A 205 -10.35 -17.65 2.07
CA ALA A 205 -11.14 -18.48 2.97
C ALA A 205 -11.01 -17.99 4.44
N THR A 206 -9.78 -17.69 4.87
CA THR A 206 -9.52 -17.16 6.21
C THR A 206 -10.19 -15.80 6.42
N GLU A 207 -10.07 -14.89 5.44
CA GLU A 207 -10.70 -13.55 5.51
C GLU A 207 -12.22 -13.63 5.59
N GLN A 208 -12.85 -14.50 4.80
CA GLN A 208 -14.29 -14.72 4.84
C GLN A 208 -14.76 -15.22 6.21
N MET A 209 -14.05 -16.18 6.78
CA MET A 209 -14.36 -16.72 8.12
C MET A 209 -14.20 -15.64 9.20
N LEU A 210 -13.10 -14.87 9.18
CA LEU A 210 -12.87 -13.81 10.16
C LEU A 210 -13.92 -12.70 10.09
N LYS A 211 -14.31 -12.26 8.88
CA LYS A 211 -15.38 -11.28 8.68
C LYS A 211 -16.75 -11.82 9.08
N GLY A 212 -16.99 -13.08 8.80
CA GLY A 212 -18.26 -13.78 9.11
C GLY A 212 -18.30 -14.44 10.49
N HIS A 213 -17.30 -14.23 11.37
CA HIS A 213 -17.17 -14.99 12.62
C HIS A 213 -18.44 -15.00 13.49
N LYS A 214 -19.13 -13.84 13.63
CA LYS A 214 -20.40 -13.77 14.37
C LYS A 214 -21.49 -14.64 13.73
N VAL A 215 -21.53 -14.71 12.41
CA VAL A 215 -22.49 -15.56 11.67
C VAL A 215 -22.16 -17.03 11.89
N VAL A 216 -20.87 -17.39 11.76
CA VAL A 216 -20.41 -18.77 12.03
C VAL A 216 -20.82 -19.22 13.42
N LEU A 217 -20.60 -18.39 14.44
CA LEU A 217 -21.02 -18.71 15.82
C LEU A 217 -22.54 -18.79 15.96
N SER A 218 -23.29 -17.85 15.38
CA SER A 218 -24.75 -17.79 15.53
C SER A 218 -25.48 -18.98 14.91
N PHE A 219 -24.92 -19.55 13.84
CA PHE A 219 -25.52 -20.67 13.12
C PHE A 219 -24.82 -22.01 13.40
N GLY A 220 -23.87 -22.08 14.33
CA GLY A 220 -23.15 -23.31 14.66
C GLY A 220 -22.32 -23.88 13.50
N GLY A 221 -21.83 -22.98 12.60
CA GLY A 221 -21.14 -23.34 11.37
C GLY A 221 -19.65 -23.69 11.53
N GLN A 222 -19.14 -23.82 12.77
CA GLN A 222 -17.70 -24.00 13.03
C GLN A 222 -17.12 -25.21 12.30
N LEU A 223 -17.77 -26.36 12.37
CA LEU A 223 -17.32 -27.60 11.73
C LEU A 223 -17.31 -27.49 10.19
N VAL A 224 -18.26 -26.78 9.62
CA VAL A 224 -18.34 -26.56 8.16
C VAL A 224 -17.17 -25.71 7.68
N GLU A 225 -16.87 -24.62 8.39
CA GLU A 225 -15.76 -23.75 8.04
C GLU A 225 -14.40 -24.40 8.31
N GLU A 226 -14.28 -25.23 9.37
CA GLU A 226 -13.09 -26.02 9.66
C GLU A 226 -12.81 -27.02 8.53
N GLU A 227 -13.81 -27.80 8.09
CA GLU A 227 -13.66 -28.75 6.98
C GLU A 227 -13.27 -28.03 5.67
N ARG A 228 -13.88 -26.86 5.40
CA ARG A 228 -13.57 -26.05 4.25
C ARG A 228 -12.12 -25.54 4.28
N PHE A 229 -11.67 -25.04 5.43
CA PHE A 229 -10.30 -24.58 5.63
C PHE A 229 -9.29 -25.72 5.50
N ASP A 230 -9.57 -26.89 6.10
CA ASP A 230 -8.72 -28.07 6.02
C ASP A 230 -8.54 -28.55 4.58
N LYS A 231 -9.60 -28.52 3.78
CA LYS A 231 -9.54 -28.88 2.36
C LYS A 231 -8.60 -27.96 1.57
N VAL A 232 -8.72 -26.64 1.74
CA VAL A 232 -7.89 -25.64 1.08
C VAL A 232 -6.44 -25.72 1.59
N SER A 233 -6.25 -25.86 2.89
CA SER A 233 -4.95 -25.99 3.54
C SER A 233 -4.22 -27.26 3.08
N ASN A 234 -4.93 -28.39 2.96
CA ASN A 234 -4.35 -29.64 2.46
C ASN A 234 -4.01 -29.57 0.96
N ASP A 235 -4.80 -28.88 0.15
CA ASP A 235 -4.46 -28.65 -1.27
C ASP A 235 -3.18 -27.82 -1.39
N MET A 236 -3.06 -26.74 -0.61
CA MET A 236 -1.84 -25.95 -0.53
C MET A 236 -0.63 -26.80 -0.10
N ARG A 237 -0.80 -27.64 0.94
CA ARG A 237 0.25 -28.58 1.37
C ARG A 237 0.67 -29.52 0.24
N ARG A 238 -0.29 -30.10 -0.50
CA ARG A 238 0.00 -31.00 -1.63
C ARG A 238 0.77 -30.30 -2.75
N LYS A 239 0.41 -29.06 -3.08
CA LYS A 239 1.12 -28.24 -4.08
C LYS A 239 2.52 -27.84 -3.58
N GLY A 240 2.64 -27.50 -2.29
CA GLY A 240 3.93 -27.26 -1.62
C GLY A 240 4.84 -28.49 -1.68
N MET A 241 4.32 -29.69 -1.39
CA MET A 241 5.10 -30.93 -1.48
C MET A 241 5.61 -31.21 -2.90
N LYS A 242 4.82 -30.92 -3.94
CA LYS A 242 5.30 -31.04 -5.34
C LYS A 242 6.49 -30.10 -5.61
N MET A 243 6.45 -28.89 -5.06
CA MET A 243 7.55 -27.93 -5.17
C MET A 243 8.81 -28.42 -4.44
N VAL A 244 8.65 -28.90 -3.19
CA VAL A 244 9.74 -29.51 -2.41
C VAL A 244 10.32 -30.72 -3.12
N THR A 245 9.49 -31.60 -3.70
CA THR A 245 9.93 -32.77 -4.46
C THR A 245 10.77 -32.35 -5.69
N ALA A 246 10.33 -31.32 -6.42
CA ALA A 246 11.07 -30.80 -7.56
C ALA A 246 12.44 -30.22 -7.15
N ASP A 247 12.52 -29.52 -6.01
CA ASP A 247 13.77 -29.00 -5.47
C ASP A 247 14.68 -30.13 -4.96
N ALA A 248 14.11 -31.06 -4.21
CA ALA A 248 14.82 -32.22 -3.66
C ALA A 248 15.40 -33.18 -4.72
N ILE A 249 14.77 -33.27 -5.90
CA ILE A 249 15.29 -34.07 -7.03
C ILE A 249 16.30 -33.26 -7.84
N SER A 250 16.10 -31.94 -8.00
CA SER A 250 16.95 -31.12 -8.84
C SER A 250 18.39 -31.03 -8.34
N ASP A 251 18.61 -30.88 -7.04
CA ASP A 251 19.92 -30.74 -6.45
C ASP A 251 20.79 -31.99 -6.62
N PRO A 252 20.33 -33.21 -6.29
CA PRO A 252 21.10 -34.45 -6.57
C PRO A 252 21.37 -34.69 -8.06
N VAL A 253 20.40 -34.37 -8.94
CA VAL A 253 20.61 -34.53 -10.39
C VAL A 253 21.71 -33.60 -10.89
N VAL A 254 21.74 -32.36 -10.45
CA VAL A 254 22.80 -31.40 -10.78
C VAL A 254 24.14 -31.89 -10.20
N GLN A 255 24.16 -32.41 -8.96
CA GLN A 255 25.37 -32.96 -8.34
C GLN A 255 25.91 -34.19 -9.07
N VAL A 256 25.04 -35.12 -9.53
CA VAL A 256 25.46 -36.28 -10.32
C VAL A 256 26.10 -35.84 -11.64
N ILE A 257 25.53 -34.88 -12.35
CA ILE A 257 26.10 -34.37 -13.60
C ILE A 257 27.42 -33.65 -13.33
N ALA A 258 27.52 -32.88 -12.26
CA ALA A 258 28.76 -32.23 -11.85
C ALA A 258 29.83 -33.29 -11.49
N SER A 259 29.46 -34.40 -10.85
CA SER A 259 30.39 -35.50 -10.54
C SER A 259 30.84 -36.27 -11.77
N LEU A 260 29.98 -36.44 -12.77
CA LEU A 260 30.35 -37.00 -14.07
C LEU A 260 31.34 -36.10 -14.83
N ALA A 261 31.09 -34.75 -14.78
CA ALA A 261 32.03 -33.78 -15.30
C ALA A 261 33.38 -33.88 -14.65
N LEU A 262 33.38 -34.01 -13.34
CA LEU A 262 34.57 -34.17 -12.53
C LEU A 262 35.33 -35.47 -12.81
N ALA A 263 34.60 -36.60 -12.92
CA ALA A 263 35.16 -37.88 -13.32
C ALA A 263 35.78 -37.81 -14.71
N ALA A 264 35.17 -37.10 -15.65
CA ALA A 264 35.72 -36.85 -16.98
C ALA A 264 37.04 -36.05 -16.91
N VAL A 265 37.09 -34.99 -16.10
CA VAL A 265 38.33 -34.21 -15.88
C VAL A 265 39.43 -35.07 -15.25
N LEU A 266 39.09 -35.89 -14.25
CA LEU A 266 40.01 -36.85 -13.64
C LEU A 266 40.55 -37.85 -14.67
N TYR A 267 39.68 -38.44 -15.48
CA TYR A 267 40.06 -39.39 -16.51
C TYR A 267 40.98 -38.76 -17.57
N LEU A 268 40.63 -37.56 -18.04
CA LEU A 268 41.41 -36.81 -19.01
C LEU A 268 42.77 -36.38 -18.45
N ALA A 269 42.86 -36.04 -17.18
CA ALA A 269 44.13 -35.70 -16.49
C ALA A 269 45.10 -36.88 -16.44
N THR A 270 44.63 -38.13 -16.58
CA THR A 270 45.48 -39.33 -16.66
C THR A 270 45.95 -39.67 -18.08
N THR A 271 45.41 -38.97 -19.09
CA THR A 271 45.76 -39.25 -20.50
C THR A 271 47.06 -38.52 -20.90
N PRO A 272 47.93 -39.12 -21.74
CA PRO A 272 49.15 -38.46 -22.21
C PRO A 272 48.95 -37.14 -22.97
N LEU A 273 47.73 -36.87 -23.39
CA LEU A 273 47.31 -35.63 -24.10
C LEU A 273 47.30 -34.38 -23.19
N ILE A 274 47.13 -34.56 -21.87
CA ILE A 274 47.00 -33.48 -20.88
C ILE A 274 48.00 -33.65 -19.72
N ALA A 275 48.57 -34.84 -19.58
CA ALA A 275 49.60 -35.15 -18.57
C ALA A 275 50.95 -34.52 -18.97
N ASP A 276 51.00 -33.18 -19.02
CA ASP A 276 52.26 -32.44 -19.13
C ASP A 276 52.91 -32.31 -17.75
N ASP A 277 54.23 -32.11 -17.70
CA ASP A 277 55.02 -31.95 -16.47
C ASP A 277 54.55 -30.82 -15.53
N ASN A 278 53.59 -30.01 -15.99
CA ASN A 278 53.00 -28.88 -15.27
C ASN A 278 51.75 -29.21 -14.45
N LEU A 279 51.18 -30.44 -14.54
CA LEU A 279 49.96 -30.79 -13.81
C LEU A 279 50.29 -31.23 -12.40
N THR A 280 50.24 -30.31 -11.44
CA THR A 280 50.48 -30.60 -10.03
C THR A 280 49.21 -30.98 -9.28
N ALA A 281 49.33 -31.66 -8.12
CA ALA A 281 48.21 -31.95 -7.25
C ALA A 281 47.47 -30.67 -6.81
N GLY A 282 48.21 -29.57 -6.63
CA GLY A 282 47.63 -28.27 -6.30
C GLY A 282 46.81 -27.65 -7.44
N SER A 283 47.36 -27.70 -8.69
CA SER A 283 46.60 -27.17 -9.86
C SER A 283 45.32 -27.95 -10.12
N PHE A 284 45.35 -29.26 -10.02
CA PHE A 284 44.16 -30.11 -10.10
C PHE A 284 43.15 -29.76 -9.03
N THR A 285 43.58 -29.63 -7.75
CA THR A 285 42.69 -29.29 -6.63
C THR A 285 42.01 -27.92 -6.81
N VAL A 286 42.74 -26.93 -7.34
CA VAL A 286 42.16 -25.59 -7.61
C VAL A 286 41.08 -25.65 -8.69
N VAL A 287 41.36 -26.32 -9.83
CA VAL A 287 40.37 -26.46 -10.91
C VAL A 287 39.12 -27.20 -10.42
N PHE A 288 39.33 -28.31 -9.70
CA PHE A 288 38.27 -29.11 -9.12
C PHE A 288 37.41 -28.30 -8.15
N SER A 289 38.02 -27.63 -7.17
CA SER A 289 37.33 -26.80 -6.18
C SER A 289 36.59 -25.62 -6.84
N SER A 290 37.18 -25.02 -7.88
CA SER A 290 36.57 -23.96 -8.66
C SER A 290 35.32 -24.43 -9.42
N MET A 291 35.38 -25.63 -10.02
CA MET A 291 34.21 -26.24 -10.69
C MET A 291 33.06 -26.47 -9.72
N LEU A 292 33.34 -27.01 -8.53
CA LEU A 292 32.30 -27.18 -7.49
C LEU A 292 31.77 -25.85 -7.00
N ALA A 293 32.62 -24.86 -6.78
CA ALA A 293 32.25 -23.53 -6.32
C ALA A 293 31.37 -22.78 -7.32
N MET A 294 31.50 -23.02 -8.65
CA MET A 294 30.68 -22.42 -9.70
C MET A 294 29.21 -22.83 -9.67
N MET A 295 28.86 -23.98 -9.05
CA MET A 295 27.48 -24.47 -9.00
C MET A 295 26.54 -23.49 -8.32
N ARG A 296 26.97 -22.89 -7.23
CA ARG A 296 26.18 -21.91 -6.45
C ARG A 296 25.88 -20.63 -7.23
N PRO A 297 26.85 -19.89 -7.79
CA PRO A 297 26.60 -18.70 -8.60
C PRO A 297 25.72 -18.98 -9.81
N LEU A 298 25.88 -20.10 -10.50
CA LEU A 298 25.03 -20.46 -11.65
C LEU A 298 23.56 -20.62 -11.24
N LYS A 299 23.29 -21.34 -10.13
CA LYS A 299 21.93 -21.49 -9.59
C LYS A 299 21.35 -20.12 -9.16
N SER A 300 22.13 -19.29 -8.48
CA SER A 300 21.71 -17.95 -8.01
C SER A 300 21.37 -17.00 -9.16
N LEU A 301 22.21 -16.93 -10.19
CA LEU A 301 21.99 -16.10 -11.37
C LEU A 301 20.75 -16.52 -12.18
N THR A 302 20.43 -17.81 -12.18
CA THR A 302 19.21 -18.30 -12.85
C THR A 302 17.94 -17.84 -12.11
N ASN A 303 17.98 -17.78 -10.79
CA ASN A 303 16.84 -17.40 -9.95
C ASN A 303 16.64 -15.88 -9.85
N VAL A 304 17.69 -15.09 -10.08
CA VAL A 304 17.66 -13.62 -9.93
C VAL A 304 16.63 -12.96 -10.84
N ASN A 305 16.44 -13.49 -12.06
CA ASN A 305 15.46 -12.93 -13.01
C ASN A 305 14.03 -12.96 -12.45
N SER A 306 13.65 -14.02 -11.74
CA SER A 306 12.30 -14.11 -11.15
C SER A 306 12.11 -13.14 -9.98
N GLN A 307 13.14 -12.87 -9.20
CA GLN A 307 13.13 -11.88 -8.13
C GLN A 307 13.02 -10.46 -8.72
N PHE A 308 13.83 -10.17 -9.74
CA PHE A 308 13.82 -8.89 -10.45
C PHE A 308 12.45 -8.60 -11.07
N GLN A 309 11.84 -9.58 -11.74
CA GLN A 309 10.51 -9.44 -12.35
C GLN A 309 9.42 -9.16 -11.30
N ARG A 310 9.46 -9.79 -10.13
CA ARG A 310 8.54 -9.49 -9.03
C ARG A 310 8.69 -8.05 -8.53
N GLY A 311 9.92 -7.58 -8.36
CA GLY A 311 10.17 -6.18 -7.99
C GLY A 311 9.68 -5.20 -9.04
N MET A 312 9.87 -5.51 -10.34
CA MET A 312 9.37 -4.67 -11.43
C MET A 312 7.84 -4.65 -11.49
N ALA A 313 7.17 -5.77 -11.26
CA ALA A 313 5.71 -5.81 -11.17
C ALA A 313 5.18 -4.96 -10.02
N ALA A 314 5.81 -5.01 -8.84
CA ALA A 314 5.47 -4.13 -7.73
C ALA A 314 5.69 -2.64 -8.08
N CYS A 315 6.79 -2.31 -8.77
CA CYS A 315 7.03 -0.94 -9.28
C CYS A 315 5.92 -0.48 -10.24
N GLN A 316 5.53 -1.33 -11.20
CA GLN A 316 4.47 -1.03 -12.16
C GLN A 316 3.16 -0.71 -11.46
N THR A 317 2.80 -1.49 -10.46
CA THR A 317 1.57 -1.29 -9.68
C THR A 317 1.59 0.04 -8.91
N LEU A 318 2.72 0.42 -8.31
CA LEU A 318 2.84 1.69 -7.59
C LEU A 318 2.89 2.88 -8.56
N PHE A 319 3.59 2.76 -9.69
CA PHE A 319 3.59 3.81 -10.72
C PHE A 319 2.21 3.98 -11.36
N ALA A 320 1.44 2.91 -11.53
CA ALA A 320 0.07 3.02 -12.03
C ALA A 320 -0.83 3.86 -11.11
N ILE A 321 -0.62 3.81 -9.78
CA ILE A 321 -1.30 4.70 -8.83
C ILE A 321 -0.79 6.13 -8.97
N LEU A 322 0.54 6.33 -9.03
CA LEU A 322 1.16 7.65 -9.15
C LEU A 322 0.85 8.37 -10.48
N ASP A 323 0.41 7.65 -11.48
CA ASP A 323 0.01 8.19 -12.79
C ASP A 323 -1.48 8.56 -12.86
N LEU A 324 -2.27 8.23 -11.86
CA LEU A 324 -3.66 8.66 -11.78
C LEU A 324 -3.72 10.17 -11.52
N GLU A 325 -4.71 10.82 -12.10
CA GLU A 325 -4.93 12.24 -11.86
C GLU A 325 -5.38 12.47 -10.42
N THR A 326 -4.81 13.47 -9.79
CA THR A 326 -5.25 13.95 -8.49
C THR A 326 -6.49 14.81 -8.63
N GLU A 327 -7.09 15.19 -7.52
CA GLU A 327 -8.24 16.11 -7.48
C GLU A 327 -7.95 17.38 -8.29
N LYS A 328 -8.88 17.77 -9.18
CA LYS A 328 -8.71 18.95 -10.04
C LYS A 328 -8.99 20.22 -9.22
N ASP A 329 -7.98 21.05 -9.04
CA ASP A 329 -8.07 22.37 -8.42
C ASP A 329 -7.64 23.48 -9.42
N ASN A 330 -8.48 23.68 -10.43
CA ASN A 330 -8.24 24.69 -11.47
C ASN A 330 -8.90 26.04 -11.14
N GLY A 331 -9.65 26.11 -10.04
CA GLY A 331 -10.33 27.33 -9.61
C GLY A 331 -9.37 28.36 -9.03
N THR A 332 -9.63 29.62 -9.28
CA THR A 332 -8.82 30.75 -8.79
C THR A 332 -9.58 31.67 -7.85
N TYR A 333 -10.91 31.60 -7.85
CA TYR A 333 -11.75 32.45 -7.03
C TYR A 333 -11.64 32.11 -5.53
N LYS A 334 -11.62 33.17 -4.71
CA LYS A 334 -11.63 33.08 -3.25
C LYS A 334 -12.68 34.04 -2.69
N ALA A 335 -13.60 33.51 -1.91
CA ALA A 335 -14.49 34.31 -1.08
C ALA A 335 -13.90 34.48 0.32
N GLU A 336 -13.95 35.66 0.90
CA GLU A 336 -13.47 35.97 2.24
C GLU A 336 -14.50 36.84 3.01
N PRO A 337 -15.31 36.26 3.88
CA PRO A 337 -15.96 34.94 3.83
C PRO A 337 -17.11 34.91 2.83
N ALA A 338 -17.55 33.72 2.40
CA ALA A 338 -18.77 33.56 1.61
C ALA A 338 -20.01 33.98 2.43
N LYS A 339 -21.05 34.48 1.75
CA LYS A 339 -22.35 34.78 2.39
C LYS A 339 -23.14 33.49 2.65
N GLY A 340 -23.01 32.53 1.74
CA GLY A 340 -23.59 31.21 1.86
C GLY A 340 -24.85 31.00 1.00
N ASP A 341 -25.13 31.83 0.02
CA ASP A 341 -26.20 31.55 -0.96
C ASP A 341 -25.84 30.36 -1.82
N LEU A 342 -26.62 29.28 -1.76
CA LEU A 342 -26.35 28.05 -2.50
C LEU A 342 -27.43 27.79 -3.55
N GLU A 343 -27.03 27.61 -4.81
CA GLU A 343 -27.96 27.40 -5.91
C GLU A 343 -27.56 26.21 -6.77
N PHE A 344 -28.50 25.31 -7.03
CA PHE A 344 -28.38 24.20 -7.98
C PHE A 344 -29.20 24.52 -9.22
N LYS A 345 -28.59 24.42 -10.42
CA LYS A 345 -29.22 24.67 -11.72
C LYS A 345 -29.07 23.45 -12.62
N ASN A 346 -30.19 22.74 -12.82
CA ASN A 346 -30.30 21.59 -13.74
C ASN A 346 -29.17 20.54 -13.53
N VAL A 347 -28.84 20.25 -12.27
CA VAL A 347 -27.71 19.39 -11.93
C VAL A 347 -28.09 17.93 -12.15
N SER A 348 -27.30 17.25 -12.99
CA SER A 348 -27.34 15.80 -13.16
C SER A 348 -25.99 15.20 -12.80
N PHE A 349 -26.02 14.01 -12.20
CA PHE A 349 -24.80 13.32 -11.77
C PHE A 349 -25.00 11.80 -11.75
N ALA A 350 -24.00 11.06 -12.23
CA ALA A 350 -23.89 9.61 -12.09
C ALA A 350 -22.54 9.24 -11.45
N TYR A 351 -22.57 8.28 -10.54
CA TYR A 351 -21.30 7.73 -10.02
C TYR A 351 -20.57 6.95 -11.12
N GLU A 352 -19.30 7.18 -11.27
CA GLU A 352 -18.47 6.51 -12.29
C GLU A 352 -18.61 4.98 -12.22
N GLY A 353 -18.94 4.36 -13.34
CA GLY A 353 -19.20 2.91 -13.46
C GLY A 353 -20.65 2.49 -13.15
N LYS A 354 -21.56 3.43 -12.89
CA LYS A 354 -23.00 3.17 -12.83
C LYS A 354 -23.67 3.81 -14.04
N GLU A 355 -24.60 3.08 -14.66
CA GLU A 355 -25.39 3.58 -15.79
C GLU A 355 -26.53 4.50 -15.33
N GLU A 356 -27.04 4.30 -14.12
CA GLU A 356 -28.15 5.09 -13.55
C GLU A 356 -27.63 6.40 -12.96
N LYS A 357 -28.27 7.52 -13.33
CA LYS A 357 -28.02 8.83 -12.72
C LYS A 357 -28.47 8.81 -11.26
N ALA A 358 -27.59 9.21 -10.36
CA ALA A 358 -27.92 9.40 -8.93
C ALA A 358 -28.72 10.68 -8.70
N LEU A 359 -28.55 11.70 -9.57
CA LEU A 359 -29.33 12.93 -9.62
C LEU A 359 -29.68 13.23 -11.07
N ASN A 360 -30.94 13.65 -11.30
CA ASN A 360 -31.44 13.95 -12.61
C ASN A 360 -32.15 15.31 -12.60
N ASN A 361 -31.52 16.31 -13.24
CA ASN A 361 -32.06 17.65 -13.42
C ASN A 361 -32.53 18.35 -12.12
N ILE A 362 -31.71 18.29 -11.06
CA ILE A 362 -32.01 18.91 -9.76
C ILE A 362 -31.79 20.41 -9.83
N SER A 363 -32.82 21.17 -9.44
CA SER A 363 -32.77 22.64 -9.35
C SER A 363 -33.45 23.13 -8.06
N PHE A 364 -32.69 23.84 -7.22
CA PHE A 364 -33.20 24.48 -6.00
C PHE A 364 -32.27 25.61 -5.55
N TYR A 365 -32.75 26.46 -4.65
CA TYR A 365 -32.02 27.59 -4.10
C TYR A 365 -32.13 27.61 -2.58
N VAL A 366 -31.03 27.79 -1.90
CA VAL A 366 -30.96 27.96 -0.44
C VAL A 366 -30.44 29.36 -0.15
N PRO A 367 -31.28 30.29 0.29
CA PRO A 367 -30.84 31.64 0.66
C PRO A 367 -29.87 31.60 1.85
N ALA A 368 -28.96 32.58 1.93
CA ALA A 368 -28.05 32.72 3.06
C ALA A 368 -28.82 32.73 4.40
N GLY A 369 -28.33 31.95 5.36
CA GLY A 369 -28.93 31.84 6.70
C GLY A 369 -30.23 31.03 6.77
N LYS A 370 -30.63 30.32 5.69
CA LYS A 370 -31.83 29.47 5.65
C LYS A 370 -31.48 27.99 5.77
N THR A 371 -32.44 27.21 6.28
CA THR A 371 -32.33 25.75 6.44
C THR A 371 -33.21 25.05 5.41
N VAL A 372 -32.58 24.20 4.57
CA VAL A 372 -33.30 23.32 3.64
C VAL A 372 -33.10 21.86 4.06
N ALA A 373 -34.22 21.14 4.21
CA ALA A 373 -34.23 19.73 4.58
C ALA A 373 -34.40 18.84 3.34
N LEU A 374 -33.53 17.88 3.17
CA LEU A 374 -33.60 16.82 2.16
C LEU A 374 -34.27 15.59 2.74
N VAL A 375 -35.44 15.21 2.22
CA VAL A 375 -36.25 14.09 2.68
C VAL A 375 -36.46 13.10 1.53
N GLY A 376 -36.51 11.80 1.83
CA GLY A 376 -36.73 10.75 0.83
C GLY A 376 -36.22 9.39 1.28
N ARG A 377 -36.54 8.35 0.54
CA ARG A 377 -36.11 6.96 0.84
C ARG A 377 -34.61 6.81 0.75
N SER A 378 -34.07 5.73 1.34
CA SER A 378 -32.64 5.37 1.17
C SER A 378 -32.32 5.20 -0.32
N GLY A 379 -31.19 5.74 -0.76
CA GLY A 379 -30.77 5.68 -2.17
C GLY A 379 -31.44 6.72 -3.08
N SER A 380 -32.24 7.67 -2.57
CA SER A 380 -32.91 8.70 -3.40
C SER A 380 -31.98 9.80 -3.94
N GLY A 381 -30.72 9.92 -3.49
CA GLY A 381 -29.76 10.94 -3.94
C GLY A 381 -29.39 12.02 -2.91
N LYS A 382 -29.97 12.01 -1.70
CA LYS A 382 -29.73 13.03 -0.65
C LYS A 382 -28.23 13.23 -0.31
N SER A 383 -27.54 12.15 0.02
CA SER A 383 -26.10 12.22 0.34
C SER A 383 -25.25 12.61 -0.88
N THR A 384 -25.72 12.33 -2.10
CA THR A 384 -25.08 12.78 -3.33
C THR A 384 -25.11 14.30 -3.44
N ILE A 385 -26.25 14.94 -3.16
CA ILE A 385 -26.38 16.42 -3.14
C ILE A 385 -25.36 17.00 -2.13
N ALA A 386 -25.30 16.45 -0.91
CA ALA A 386 -24.37 16.90 0.13
C ALA A 386 -22.89 16.79 -0.32
N ASN A 387 -22.52 15.70 -0.98
CA ASN A 387 -21.17 15.46 -1.48
C ASN A 387 -20.80 16.39 -2.65
N LEU A 388 -21.76 16.80 -3.47
CA LEU A 388 -21.52 17.70 -4.59
C LEU A 388 -21.28 19.14 -4.13
N VAL A 389 -21.91 19.61 -3.04
CA VAL A 389 -21.66 20.95 -2.48
C VAL A 389 -20.20 21.14 -2.07
N THR A 390 -19.58 20.11 -1.45
CA THR A 390 -18.17 20.12 -1.04
C THR A 390 -17.21 19.76 -2.18
N ARG A 391 -17.79 19.51 -3.37
CA ARG A 391 -17.04 19.08 -4.54
C ARG A 391 -16.14 17.86 -4.27
N PHE A 392 -16.70 16.83 -3.57
CA PHE A 392 -16.08 15.51 -3.48
C PHE A 392 -16.20 14.74 -4.80
N TYR A 393 -17.16 15.11 -5.62
CA TYR A 393 -17.37 14.67 -7.00
C TYR A 393 -17.67 15.89 -7.87
N ASP A 394 -17.21 15.87 -9.11
CA ASP A 394 -17.60 16.86 -10.12
C ASP A 394 -18.94 16.45 -10.74
N ILE A 395 -19.77 17.43 -11.09
CA ILE A 395 -21.08 17.22 -11.75
C ILE A 395 -20.88 16.86 -13.23
N ASP A 396 -21.84 16.13 -13.80
CA ASP A 396 -21.84 15.79 -15.23
C ASP A 396 -22.51 16.90 -16.06
N GLU A 397 -23.66 17.44 -15.59
CA GLU A 397 -24.44 18.46 -16.27
C GLU A 397 -24.96 19.48 -15.26
N GLY A 398 -25.22 20.71 -15.70
CA GLY A 398 -25.75 21.80 -14.88
C GLY A 398 -24.68 22.61 -14.18
N GLU A 399 -25.06 23.35 -13.15
CA GLU A 399 -24.19 24.22 -12.37
C GLU A 399 -24.59 24.21 -10.88
N ILE A 400 -23.59 24.27 -10.00
CA ILE A 400 -23.75 24.54 -8.57
C ILE A 400 -23.03 25.84 -8.29
N LEU A 401 -23.75 26.81 -7.72
CA LEU A 401 -23.21 28.12 -7.41
C LEU A 401 -23.21 28.36 -5.90
N LEU A 402 -22.16 28.96 -5.41
CA LEU A 402 -22.06 29.54 -4.07
C LEU A 402 -21.84 31.04 -4.22
N ASP A 403 -22.78 31.85 -3.68
CA ASP A 403 -22.83 33.32 -3.84
C ASP A 403 -22.77 33.76 -5.32
N GLY A 404 -23.46 33.03 -6.21
CA GLY A 404 -23.52 33.32 -7.63
C GLY A 404 -22.28 32.91 -8.44
N VAL A 405 -21.26 32.32 -7.82
CA VAL A 405 -20.04 31.85 -8.47
C VAL A 405 -20.06 30.33 -8.52
N ARG A 406 -19.72 29.75 -9.68
CA ARG A 406 -19.65 28.28 -9.81
C ARG A 406 -18.63 27.67 -8.86
N ILE A 407 -18.99 26.57 -8.20
CA ILE A 407 -18.08 25.90 -7.25
C ILE A 407 -16.79 25.39 -7.91
N GLN A 408 -16.80 25.15 -9.24
CA GLN A 408 -15.61 24.77 -10.02
C GLN A 408 -14.61 25.92 -10.18
N ASP A 409 -15.10 27.17 -10.12
CA ASP A 409 -14.26 28.37 -10.27
C ASP A 409 -13.59 28.76 -8.94
N TYR A 410 -14.10 28.24 -7.81
CA TYR A 410 -13.46 28.39 -6.51
C TYR A 410 -12.17 27.61 -6.44
N ARG A 411 -11.17 28.16 -5.76
CA ARG A 411 -10.07 27.37 -5.26
C ARG A 411 -10.60 26.33 -4.28
N LEU A 412 -10.28 25.06 -4.50
CA LEU A 412 -10.90 23.94 -3.79
C LEU A 412 -10.73 24.03 -2.26
N SER A 413 -9.56 24.47 -1.80
CA SER A 413 -9.32 24.69 -0.38
C SER A 413 -10.25 25.74 0.21
N ASN A 414 -10.49 26.86 -0.53
CA ASN A 414 -11.36 27.94 -0.08
C ASN A 414 -12.85 27.54 -0.13
N LEU A 415 -13.30 26.81 -1.16
CA LEU A 415 -14.65 26.24 -1.20
C LEU A 415 -14.90 25.40 0.07
N ARG A 416 -13.97 24.50 0.38
CA ARG A 416 -14.07 23.62 1.56
C ARG A 416 -13.88 24.35 2.88
N GLU A 417 -13.19 25.49 2.92
CA GLU A 417 -13.15 26.37 4.09
C GLU A 417 -14.52 27.02 4.37
N ASN A 418 -15.29 27.34 3.35
CA ASN A 418 -16.62 27.90 3.46
C ASN A 418 -17.73 26.86 3.72
N CYS A 419 -17.38 25.56 3.75
CA CYS A 419 -18.32 24.47 4.01
C CYS A 419 -17.88 23.65 5.22
N SER A 420 -18.79 23.38 6.16
CA SER A 420 -18.61 22.41 7.24
C SER A 420 -19.55 21.22 7.04
N VAL A 421 -19.03 20.02 7.27
CA VAL A 421 -19.81 18.78 7.15
C VAL A 421 -19.81 18.06 8.48
N VAL A 422 -21.00 17.75 8.99
CA VAL A 422 -21.21 16.84 10.12
C VAL A 422 -21.84 15.56 9.56
N SER A 423 -21.03 14.53 9.40
CA SER A 423 -21.45 13.25 8.81
C SER A 423 -22.08 12.31 9.84
N GLN A 424 -22.90 11.38 9.36
CA GLN A 424 -23.50 10.31 10.17
C GLN A 424 -22.43 9.46 10.88
N GLN A 425 -21.37 9.09 10.17
CA GLN A 425 -20.23 8.38 10.74
C GLN A 425 -19.12 9.37 11.08
N VAL A 426 -18.93 9.60 12.37
CA VAL A 426 -17.91 10.51 12.87
C VAL A 426 -16.57 9.81 12.85
N HIS A 427 -15.61 10.36 12.11
CA HIS A 427 -14.22 9.96 12.14
C HIS A 427 -13.41 10.83 13.09
N LEU A 428 -12.81 10.20 14.09
CA LEU A 428 -11.87 10.83 15.03
C LEU A 428 -10.49 10.18 14.88
N PHE A 429 -9.47 11.01 14.96
CA PHE A 429 -8.09 10.55 14.86
C PHE A 429 -7.58 10.09 16.23
N ASN A 430 -6.64 9.16 16.24
CA ASN A 430 -5.95 8.73 17.45
C ASN A 430 -5.01 9.85 17.94
N ASP A 431 -5.60 10.87 18.55
CA ASP A 431 -4.95 12.08 19.04
C ASP A 431 -5.73 12.60 20.24
N THR A 432 -5.32 13.73 20.81
CA THR A 432 -6.01 14.40 21.91
C THR A 432 -7.39 14.90 21.47
N ILE A 433 -8.28 15.12 22.43
CA ILE A 433 -9.59 15.73 22.19
C ILE A 433 -9.42 17.14 21.59
N ALA A 434 -8.48 17.94 22.13
CA ALA A 434 -8.20 19.27 21.62
C ALA A 434 -7.82 19.25 20.14
N ASN A 435 -6.89 18.37 19.74
CA ASN A 435 -6.44 18.24 18.36
C ASN A 435 -7.55 17.68 17.44
N ASN A 436 -8.43 16.85 17.96
CA ASN A 436 -9.60 16.40 17.22
C ASN A 436 -10.61 17.52 16.97
N ILE A 437 -10.81 18.45 17.91
CA ILE A 437 -11.69 19.61 17.72
C ILE A 437 -11.03 20.63 16.78
N ALA A 438 -9.75 20.94 16.96
CA ALA A 438 -8.98 21.89 16.14
C ALA A 438 -8.29 21.23 14.92
N TYR A 439 -8.81 20.13 14.42
CA TYR A 439 -8.18 19.32 13.38
C TYR A 439 -7.69 20.15 12.19
N ALA A 440 -6.43 19.97 11.81
CA ALA A 440 -5.72 20.68 10.73
C ALA A 440 -5.65 22.21 10.90
N ALA A 441 -5.88 22.72 12.11
CA ALA A 441 -5.87 24.14 12.41
C ALA A 441 -5.41 24.44 13.87
N GLU A 442 -4.58 23.56 14.42
CA GLU A 442 -4.06 23.61 15.79
C GLU A 442 -3.39 24.95 16.11
N ASP A 443 -2.63 25.49 15.14
CA ASP A 443 -1.93 26.77 15.27
C ASP A 443 -2.85 28.01 15.05
N LYS A 444 -4.09 27.81 14.58
CA LYS A 444 -5.01 28.91 14.28
C LYS A 444 -5.91 29.27 15.44
N TYR A 445 -6.17 28.35 16.37
CA TYR A 445 -7.13 28.51 17.46
C TYR A 445 -6.47 28.44 18.82
N THR A 446 -6.90 29.34 19.70
CA THR A 446 -6.43 29.31 21.09
C THR A 446 -7.15 28.21 21.89
N ARG A 447 -6.57 27.82 23.02
CA ARG A 447 -7.19 26.84 23.91
C ARG A 447 -8.59 27.27 24.38
N GLU A 448 -8.77 28.54 24.64
CA GLU A 448 -10.04 29.14 25.06
C GLU A 448 -11.11 28.97 23.97
N GLN A 449 -10.77 29.20 22.71
CA GLN A 449 -11.68 28.99 21.57
C GLN A 449 -12.10 27.52 21.44
N ILE A 450 -11.18 26.59 21.66
CA ILE A 450 -11.46 25.15 21.65
C ILE A 450 -12.42 24.78 22.80
N ILE A 451 -12.22 25.35 23.99
CA ILE A 451 -13.08 25.14 25.15
C ILE A 451 -14.48 25.71 24.89
N GLU A 452 -14.57 26.91 24.33
CA GLU A 452 -15.87 27.53 23.98
C GLU A 452 -16.64 26.71 22.95
N ALA A 453 -15.97 26.23 21.90
CA ALA A 453 -16.57 25.35 20.90
C ALA A 453 -17.06 24.03 21.53
N ALA A 454 -16.28 23.44 22.43
CA ALA A 454 -16.68 22.23 23.16
C ALA A 454 -17.87 22.50 24.09
N LYS A 455 -17.92 23.66 24.73
CA LYS A 455 -19.04 24.07 25.58
C LYS A 455 -20.31 24.27 24.76
N ALA A 456 -20.22 24.96 23.63
CA ALA A 456 -21.35 25.17 22.72
C ALA A 456 -21.87 23.85 22.11
N ALA A 457 -20.98 22.85 21.94
CA ALA A 457 -21.34 21.51 21.52
C ALA A 457 -21.82 20.60 22.67
N TYR A 458 -22.02 21.11 23.87
CA TYR A 458 -22.36 20.32 25.07
C TYR A 458 -21.36 19.15 25.33
N ALA A 459 -20.10 19.33 24.94
CA ALA A 459 -19.04 18.34 25.11
C ALA A 459 -18.22 18.55 26.38
N LEU A 460 -18.20 19.77 26.96
CA LEU A 460 -17.33 20.14 28.06
C LEU A 460 -17.51 19.24 29.27
N GLU A 461 -18.76 18.95 29.67
CA GLU A 461 -19.06 18.14 30.84
C GLU A 461 -18.41 16.75 30.85
N PHE A 462 -18.46 16.04 29.71
CA PHE A 462 -17.85 14.73 29.65
C PHE A 462 -16.32 14.82 29.50
N ILE A 463 -15.81 15.88 28.83
CA ILE A 463 -14.36 16.09 28.67
C ILE A 463 -13.70 16.33 30.03
N GLU A 464 -14.32 17.14 30.89
CA GLU A 464 -13.80 17.43 32.25
C GLU A 464 -13.79 16.20 33.18
N LYS A 465 -14.65 15.21 32.91
CA LYS A 465 -14.68 13.94 33.66
C LYS A 465 -13.54 12.99 33.25
N LEU A 466 -12.84 13.27 32.15
CA LEU A 466 -11.72 12.44 31.70
C LEU A 466 -10.44 12.78 32.46
N PRO A 467 -9.55 11.81 32.70
CA PRO A 467 -8.36 11.99 33.55
C PRO A 467 -7.43 13.14 33.13
N GLN A 468 -7.34 13.40 31.80
CA GLN A 468 -6.50 14.45 31.24
C GLN A 468 -7.32 15.54 30.53
N GLY A 469 -8.65 15.55 30.69
CA GLY A 469 -9.53 16.54 30.07
C GLY A 469 -9.33 16.59 28.55
N PHE A 470 -9.11 17.77 28.00
CA PHE A 470 -8.87 18.01 26.57
C PHE A 470 -7.60 17.34 26.01
N ASP A 471 -6.64 17.00 26.86
CA ASP A 471 -5.38 16.36 26.46
C ASP A 471 -5.47 14.83 26.48
N THR A 472 -6.66 14.29 26.76
CA THR A 472 -6.94 12.86 26.71
C THR A 472 -6.85 12.36 25.26
N VAL A 473 -6.01 11.33 25.02
CA VAL A 473 -5.90 10.62 23.74
C VAL A 473 -7.04 9.61 23.64
N ILE A 474 -7.83 9.69 22.57
CA ILE A 474 -9.12 8.97 22.44
C ILE A 474 -9.05 7.63 21.68
N GLY A 475 -7.85 7.23 21.24
CA GLY A 475 -7.67 5.99 20.47
C GLY A 475 -8.21 6.04 19.04
N GLU A 476 -8.08 4.92 18.32
CA GLU A 476 -8.56 4.83 16.94
C GLU A 476 -10.09 5.01 16.86
N ASN A 477 -10.53 5.92 15.97
CA ASN A 477 -11.95 6.27 15.78
C ASN A 477 -12.70 6.64 17.08
N GLY A 478 -11.97 7.10 18.12
CA GLY A 478 -12.59 7.43 19.40
C GLY A 478 -13.19 6.22 20.10
N ALA A 479 -12.50 5.06 20.06
CA ALA A 479 -12.99 3.78 20.62
C ALA A 479 -13.34 3.85 22.12
N THR A 480 -12.76 4.81 22.85
CA THR A 480 -13.03 5.04 24.28
C THR A 480 -14.28 5.88 24.55
N LEU A 481 -14.88 6.47 23.51
CA LEU A 481 -16.01 7.39 23.60
C LEU A 481 -17.33 6.73 23.16
N SER A 482 -18.44 7.14 23.77
CA SER A 482 -19.77 6.76 23.29
C SER A 482 -20.09 7.40 21.94
N GLY A 483 -21.10 6.89 21.20
CA GLY A 483 -21.55 7.45 19.95
C GLY A 483 -21.92 8.93 20.04
N GLY A 484 -22.66 9.31 21.11
CA GLY A 484 -23.05 10.69 21.38
C GLY A 484 -21.88 11.61 21.73
N GLN A 485 -20.87 11.10 22.44
CA GLN A 485 -19.64 11.86 22.73
C GLN A 485 -18.86 12.15 21.45
N ARG A 486 -18.70 11.14 20.56
CA ARG A 486 -18.05 11.34 19.26
C ARG A 486 -18.77 12.39 18.41
N GLN A 487 -20.10 12.34 18.37
CA GLN A 487 -20.90 13.29 17.59
C GLN A 487 -20.77 14.71 18.12
N ARG A 488 -20.78 14.90 19.46
CA ARG A 488 -20.55 16.22 20.07
C ARG A 488 -19.17 16.78 19.75
N LEU A 489 -18.13 15.96 19.66
CA LEU A 489 -16.80 16.41 19.21
C LEU A 489 -16.80 16.83 17.73
N ALA A 490 -17.55 16.13 16.86
CA ALA A 490 -17.69 16.53 15.46
C ALA A 490 -18.45 17.86 15.32
N ILE A 491 -19.48 18.08 16.14
CA ILE A 491 -20.19 19.37 16.22
C ILE A 491 -19.27 20.47 16.74
N ALA A 492 -18.47 20.21 17.79
CA ALA A 492 -17.47 21.16 18.29
C ALA A 492 -16.45 21.57 17.21
N ARG A 493 -15.98 20.60 16.41
CA ARG A 493 -15.12 20.86 15.23
C ARG A 493 -15.79 21.80 14.22
N ALA A 494 -17.07 21.59 13.92
CA ALA A 494 -17.83 22.42 12.98
C ALA A 494 -18.11 23.81 13.54
N LEU A 495 -18.39 23.93 14.84
CA LEU A 495 -18.56 25.22 15.54
C LEU A 495 -17.26 26.03 15.52
N LEU A 496 -16.14 25.41 15.87
CA LEU A 496 -14.83 26.06 15.87
C LEU A 496 -14.44 26.59 14.50
N ARG A 497 -14.75 25.83 13.44
CA ARG A 497 -14.46 26.21 12.06
C ARG A 497 -15.27 27.39 11.58
N ASN A 498 -16.51 27.54 12.05
CA ASN A 498 -17.42 28.65 11.78
C ASN A 498 -17.67 28.94 10.28
N SER A 499 -17.90 27.91 9.48
CA SER A 499 -18.17 28.04 8.04
C SER A 499 -19.61 28.56 7.78
N PRO A 500 -19.82 29.40 6.75
CA PRO A 500 -21.16 29.95 6.41
C PRO A 500 -22.13 28.90 5.87
N VAL A 501 -21.65 27.83 5.23
CA VAL A 501 -22.45 26.71 4.73
C VAL A 501 -22.25 25.50 5.61
N LEU A 502 -23.34 24.93 6.11
CA LEU A 502 -23.35 23.75 6.95
C LEU A 502 -24.12 22.62 6.28
N ILE A 503 -23.47 21.45 6.20
CA ILE A 503 -24.07 20.23 5.68
C ILE A 503 -24.19 19.25 6.84
N LEU A 504 -25.43 18.85 7.15
CA LEU A 504 -25.72 17.90 8.21
C LEU A 504 -26.27 16.60 7.63
N ASP A 505 -25.58 15.49 7.89
CA ASP A 505 -26.11 14.14 7.64
C ASP A 505 -26.54 13.55 8.99
N GLU A 506 -27.84 13.67 9.29
CA GLU A 506 -28.39 13.47 10.61
C GLU A 506 -28.76 11.99 10.84
N ALA A 507 -27.90 11.24 11.51
CA ALA A 507 -28.29 9.94 12.04
C ALA A 507 -27.91 9.83 13.51
N THR A 508 -28.92 9.94 14.33
CA THR A 508 -28.83 9.80 15.80
C THR A 508 -29.55 8.54 16.29
N SER A 509 -29.78 7.57 15.42
CA SER A 509 -30.36 6.28 15.78
C SER A 509 -29.44 5.52 16.74
N ALA A 510 -29.95 5.17 17.92
CA ALA A 510 -29.32 4.40 19.01
C ALA A 510 -28.51 5.22 20.07
N LEU A 511 -28.95 6.44 20.38
CA LEU A 511 -28.41 7.21 21.51
C LEU A 511 -29.40 7.19 22.69
N ASP A 512 -28.85 7.33 23.89
CA ASP A 512 -29.66 7.56 25.10
C ASP A 512 -30.32 8.95 25.05
N THR A 513 -31.46 9.10 25.73
CA THR A 513 -32.31 10.32 25.67
C THR A 513 -31.57 11.59 26.12
N GLU A 514 -30.61 11.48 27.05
CA GLU A 514 -29.83 12.62 27.54
C GLU A 514 -28.81 13.09 26.50
N SER A 515 -28.05 12.16 25.91
CA SER A 515 -27.13 12.45 24.81
C SER A 515 -27.85 13.01 23.59
N GLU A 516 -29.05 12.53 23.31
CA GLU A 516 -29.89 13.01 22.23
C GLU A 516 -30.29 14.49 22.40
N ARG A 517 -30.77 14.88 23.58
CA ARG A 517 -31.09 16.27 23.88
C ARG A 517 -29.87 17.19 23.77
N ALA A 518 -28.72 16.76 24.29
CA ALA A 518 -27.49 17.55 24.21
C ALA A 518 -27.06 17.74 22.75
N ILE A 519 -27.14 16.72 21.91
CA ILE A 519 -26.81 16.80 20.49
C ILE A 519 -27.80 17.71 19.76
N GLN A 520 -29.11 17.62 20.04
CA GLN A 520 -30.10 18.47 19.43
C GLN A 520 -29.87 19.96 19.77
N SER A 521 -29.58 20.25 21.03
CA SER A 521 -29.24 21.62 21.46
C SER A 521 -27.95 22.13 20.78
N ALA A 522 -26.93 21.28 20.66
CA ALA A 522 -25.70 21.60 19.95
C ALA A 522 -25.92 21.86 18.45
N LEU A 523 -26.82 21.09 17.80
CA LEU A 523 -27.17 21.29 16.40
C LEU A 523 -27.93 22.57 16.19
N GLU A 524 -28.87 22.93 17.08
CA GLU A 524 -29.58 24.20 17.00
C GLU A 524 -28.62 25.40 17.17
N GLU A 525 -27.65 25.31 18.06
CA GLU A 525 -26.59 26.32 18.20
C GLU A 525 -25.74 26.41 16.94
N LEU A 526 -25.38 25.24 16.35
CA LEU A 526 -24.60 25.18 15.15
C LEU A 526 -25.31 25.77 13.92
N LYS A 527 -26.64 25.71 13.83
CA LYS A 527 -27.43 26.23 12.69
C LYS A 527 -27.55 27.76 12.69
N LYS A 528 -27.37 28.43 13.82
CA LYS A 528 -27.56 29.89 13.92
C LYS A 528 -26.69 30.63 12.92
N ASP A 529 -27.32 31.57 12.21
CA ASP A 529 -26.68 32.49 11.26
C ASP A 529 -25.92 31.78 10.11
N ARG A 530 -26.30 30.54 9.78
CA ARG A 530 -25.65 29.73 8.70
C ARG A 530 -26.69 29.23 7.72
N THR A 531 -26.22 29.02 6.51
CA THR A 531 -27.00 28.32 5.47
C THR A 531 -26.85 26.81 5.73
N VAL A 532 -27.98 26.13 5.91
CA VAL A 532 -27.97 24.72 6.34
C VAL A 532 -28.63 23.84 5.29
N LEU A 533 -27.92 22.84 4.84
CA LEU A 533 -28.47 21.74 4.06
C LEU A 533 -28.47 20.49 4.94
N VAL A 534 -29.65 20.00 5.33
CA VAL A 534 -29.75 18.88 6.25
C VAL A 534 -30.39 17.65 5.59
N ILE A 535 -29.74 16.50 5.66
CA ILE A 535 -30.34 15.20 5.33
C ILE A 535 -31.10 14.76 6.57
N ALA A 536 -32.41 15.00 6.56
CA ALA A 536 -33.23 14.85 7.75
C ALA A 536 -33.75 13.41 7.91
N HIS A 537 -33.51 12.85 9.10
CA HIS A 537 -34.05 11.58 9.56
C HIS A 537 -34.96 11.74 10.80
N ARG A 538 -35.14 12.98 11.28
CA ARG A 538 -35.97 13.30 12.44
C ARG A 538 -37.05 14.26 12.08
N LEU A 539 -38.22 14.04 12.69
CA LEU A 539 -39.40 14.90 12.48
C LEU A 539 -39.13 16.34 12.90
N SER A 540 -38.54 16.56 14.07
CA SER A 540 -38.23 17.90 14.59
C SER A 540 -37.34 18.74 13.66
N THR A 541 -36.39 18.10 12.99
CA THR A 541 -35.50 18.77 12.03
C THR A 541 -36.25 19.13 10.75
N ILE A 542 -37.18 18.26 10.32
CA ILE A 542 -38.00 18.48 9.13
C ILE A 542 -39.00 19.60 9.38
N GLU A 543 -39.72 19.59 10.52
CA GLU A 543 -40.74 20.57 10.88
C GLU A 543 -40.19 21.99 10.98
N ASN A 544 -38.96 22.13 11.46
CA ASN A 544 -38.31 23.43 11.67
C ASN A 544 -37.50 23.94 10.45
N ALA A 545 -37.51 23.23 9.33
CA ALA A 545 -36.83 23.68 8.11
C ALA A 545 -37.65 24.79 7.42
N ASP A 546 -36.92 25.77 6.84
CA ASP A 546 -37.55 26.84 6.05
C ASP A 546 -38.17 26.29 4.75
N GLU A 547 -37.53 25.26 4.15
CA GLU A 547 -38.04 24.55 2.99
C GLU A 547 -37.66 23.07 3.08
N ILE A 548 -38.52 22.20 2.61
CA ILE A 548 -38.33 20.75 2.51
C ILE A 548 -38.32 20.38 1.04
N LEU A 549 -37.30 19.60 0.62
CA LEU A 549 -37.21 19.00 -0.71
C LEU A 549 -37.38 17.49 -0.59
N VAL A 550 -38.43 16.96 -1.21
CA VAL A 550 -38.72 15.55 -1.26
C VAL A 550 -38.03 14.95 -2.50
N ILE A 551 -37.06 14.07 -2.27
CA ILE A 551 -36.24 13.51 -3.34
C ILE A 551 -36.60 12.03 -3.55
N GLU A 552 -36.96 11.70 -4.78
CA GLU A 552 -37.26 10.33 -5.22
C GLU A 552 -36.56 10.07 -6.55
N HIS A 553 -35.85 8.95 -6.63
CA HIS A 553 -35.12 8.52 -7.84
C HIS A 553 -34.23 9.61 -8.48
N GLY A 554 -33.57 10.40 -7.64
CA GLY A 554 -32.68 11.47 -8.08
C GLY A 554 -33.39 12.75 -8.58
N GLU A 555 -34.67 12.90 -8.36
CA GLU A 555 -35.47 14.08 -8.76
C GLU A 555 -36.16 14.71 -7.55
N ILE A 556 -36.39 16.03 -7.58
CA ILE A 556 -37.25 16.72 -6.61
C ILE A 556 -38.71 16.53 -7.04
N LYS A 557 -39.49 15.79 -6.24
CA LYS A 557 -40.91 15.52 -6.50
C LYS A 557 -41.81 16.55 -5.86
N GLU A 558 -41.48 16.97 -4.65
CA GLU A 558 -42.27 17.94 -3.89
C GLU A 558 -41.32 18.92 -3.18
N ARG A 559 -41.78 20.15 -3.00
CA ARG A 559 -41.07 21.16 -2.21
C ARG A 559 -42.08 22.11 -1.52
N GLY A 560 -41.74 22.57 -0.32
CA GLY A 560 -42.56 23.48 0.46
C GLY A 560 -42.24 23.41 1.94
N THR A 561 -43.03 24.08 2.77
CA THR A 561 -42.94 23.95 4.23
C THR A 561 -43.58 22.64 4.71
N HIS A 562 -43.34 22.26 5.94
CA HIS A 562 -43.97 21.09 6.57
C HIS A 562 -45.51 21.11 6.44
N GLN A 563 -46.13 22.29 6.70
CA GLN A 563 -47.58 22.44 6.63
C GLN A 563 -48.12 22.31 5.20
N ASP A 564 -47.45 22.93 4.24
CA ASP A 564 -47.85 22.89 2.83
C ASP A 564 -47.82 21.44 2.30
N LEU A 565 -46.76 20.70 2.61
CA LEU A 565 -46.59 19.34 2.13
C LEU A 565 -47.52 18.31 2.80
N LEU A 566 -47.94 18.55 4.02
CA LEU A 566 -48.97 17.71 4.67
C LEU A 566 -50.33 17.85 4.02
N VAL A 567 -50.67 19.06 3.51
CA VAL A 567 -51.94 19.36 2.83
C VAL A 567 -51.98 18.74 1.42
N LEU A 568 -50.82 18.67 0.72
CA LEU A 568 -50.73 18.14 -0.64
C LEU A 568 -51.07 16.65 -0.78
N ASP A 569 -51.09 15.87 0.33
CA ASP A 569 -51.36 14.42 0.39
C ASP A 569 -50.48 13.60 -0.57
N GLY A 570 -49.25 14.04 -0.76
CA GLY A 570 -48.28 13.44 -1.66
C GLY A 570 -47.28 12.50 -1.00
N SER A 571 -46.11 12.35 -1.63
CA SER A 571 -44.99 11.50 -1.17
C SER A 571 -44.49 11.89 0.23
N TYR A 572 -44.49 13.20 0.55
CA TYR A 572 -44.09 13.67 1.87
C TYR A 572 -44.98 13.11 2.99
N LYS A 573 -46.31 13.22 2.81
CA LYS A 573 -47.29 12.75 3.80
C LYS A 573 -47.17 11.24 4.00
N GLN A 574 -46.95 10.49 2.92
CA GLN A 574 -46.73 9.06 3.01
C GLN A 574 -45.46 8.74 3.81
N LEU A 575 -44.32 9.41 3.53
CA LEU A 575 -43.09 9.25 4.29
C LEU A 575 -43.25 9.65 5.76
N HIS A 576 -43.94 10.77 6.01
CA HIS A 576 -44.27 11.23 7.36
C HIS A 576 -45.07 10.18 8.14
N SER A 577 -46.15 9.63 7.54
CA SER A 577 -46.96 8.59 8.20
C SER A 577 -46.21 7.29 8.45
N MET A 578 -45.32 6.88 7.56
CA MET A 578 -44.51 5.64 7.72
C MET A 578 -43.40 5.78 8.75
N GLN A 579 -42.77 6.94 8.87
CA GLN A 579 -41.57 7.11 9.73
C GLN A 579 -41.91 7.68 11.11
N PHE A 580 -43.01 8.42 11.26
CA PHE A 580 -43.23 9.23 12.44
C PHE A 580 -44.63 9.05 13.08
N SER A 581 -45.49 8.22 12.52
CA SER A 581 -46.85 7.94 13.06
C SER A 581 -46.91 6.62 13.84
N GLY A 582 -45.75 6.16 14.42
CA GLY A 582 -45.69 4.98 15.26
C GLY A 582 -45.58 5.33 16.73
#